data_0c95630eccc64e59018e36b9da238eac
#
_entry.id   0c95630eccc64e59018e36b9da238eac
#
_cell.length_a   1.000
_cell.length_b   1.000
_cell.length_c   1.000
_cell.angle_alpha   90.00
_cell.angle_beta   90.00
_cell.angle_gamma   90.00
#
_symmetry.space_group_name_H-M   'P 1'
#
loop_
_entity.id
_entity.type
_entity.pdbx_description
1 polymer ?
#
loop_
_entity_poly.entity_id
_entity_poly.type
_entity_poly.pdbx_seq_one_letter_code
_entity_poly.pdbx_strand_id
1 'polypeptide(L)'
;MNHPDPVTAYVTAVVTLYMDMPDTPMRVSASDQWLARHFYQDAVPLETVETALLLGSLRRLIRPAESPRLAPIRSLAYFRPVIEELQENPAPENYRDYLRLKLRGAMQKPPADVQKNTFSDDR
;
A
#
# COMPACT_ATOMS: atom_id res chain seq x y z
N MET A 1 -21.01 5.49 26.03
CA MET A 1 -20.26 4.76 25.02
C MET A 1 -19.52 5.72 24.11
N ASN A 2 -18.24 5.60 24.05
CA ASN A 2 -17.43 6.54 23.30
C ASN A 2 -17.07 5.97 21.94
N HIS A 3 -17.46 6.69 20.92
CA HIS A 3 -17.04 6.38 19.57
C HIS A 3 -15.99 7.39 19.18
N PRO A 4 -14.95 6.98 18.47
CA PRO A 4 -14.02 7.96 17.93
C PRO A 4 -14.76 8.89 17.00
N ASP A 5 -14.33 10.12 16.95
CA ASP A 5 -14.93 11.01 15.98
C ASP A 5 -14.55 10.56 14.57
N PRO A 6 -15.25 11.05 13.55
CA PRO A 6 -15.02 10.55 12.19
C PRO A 6 -13.60 10.74 11.72
N VAL A 7 -12.95 11.84 12.07
CA VAL A 7 -11.60 12.06 11.59
C VAL A 7 -10.62 11.10 12.28
N THR A 8 -10.79 10.86 13.59
CA THR A 8 -9.94 9.92 14.30
C THR A 8 -10.09 8.51 13.73
N ALA A 9 -11.34 8.10 13.47
CA ALA A 9 -11.59 6.78 12.90
C ALA A 9 -10.93 6.65 11.53
N TYR A 10 -11.05 7.69 10.71
CA TYR A 10 -10.44 7.68 9.39
C TYR A 10 -8.92 7.59 9.47
N VAL A 11 -8.31 8.42 10.31
CA VAL A 11 -6.85 8.43 10.45
C VAL A 11 -6.36 7.08 10.95
N THR A 12 -7.04 6.51 11.94
CA THR A 12 -6.67 5.20 12.47
C THR A 12 -6.73 4.14 11.37
N ALA A 13 -7.78 4.16 10.58
CA ALA A 13 -7.93 3.19 9.50
C ALA A 13 -6.81 3.34 8.48
N VAL A 14 -6.50 4.58 8.08
CA VAL A 14 -5.45 4.81 7.08
C VAL A 14 -4.10 4.33 7.57
N VAL A 15 -3.72 4.72 8.80
CA VAL A 15 -2.39 4.35 9.28
C VAL A 15 -2.28 2.85 9.53
N THR A 16 -3.37 2.20 9.94
CA THR A 16 -3.37 0.76 10.13
C THR A 16 -3.17 0.05 8.78
N LEU A 17 -3.91 0.48 7.77
CA LEU A 17 -3.75 -0.08 6.43
C LEU A 17 -2.34 0.16 5.89
N TYR A 18 -1.81 1.35 6.12
CA TYR A 18 -0.46 1.68 5.66
C TYR A 18 0.58 0.76 6.29
N MET A 19 0.49 0.55 7.60
CA MET A 19 1.47 -0.29 8.28
C MET A 19 1.35 -1.76 7.89
N ASP A 20 0.21 -2.17 7.36
CA ASP A 20 0.05 -3.54 6.88
C ASP A 20 0.69 -3.78 5.53
N MET A 21 1.08 -2.73 4.83
CA MET A 21 1.69 -2.89 3.51
C MET A 21 3.13 -3.34 3.64
N PRO A 22 3.63 -4.11 2.66
CA PRO A 22 5.03 -4.55 2.71
C PRO A 22 5.98 -3.37 2.57
N ASP A 23 7.13 -3.49 3.20
CA ASP A 23 8.22 -2.53 3.04
C ASP A 23 7.92 -1.17 3.66
N THR A 24 6.94 -1.09 4.54
CA THR A 24 6.62 0.15 5.25
C THR A 24 7.25 0.11 6.64
N PRO A 25 7.41 1.29 7.26
CA PRO A 25 7.98 1.33 8.61
C PRO A 25 7.08 0.64 9.62
N MET A 26 7.67 0.22 10.72
CA MET A 26 6.91 -0.41 11.80
C MET A 26 6.19 0.61 12.67
N ARG A 27 6.44 1.88 12.44
CA ARG A 27 5.84 2.97 13.21
C ARG A 27 5.27 4.00 12.28
N VAL A 28 4.23 4.66 12.78
CA VAL A 28 3.62 5.79 12.10
C VAL A 28 4.19 7.07 12.70
N SER A 29 4.64 7.96 11.85
CA SER A 29 5.16 9.24 12.32
C SER A 29 4.03 10.25 12.49
N ALA A 30 4.34 11.35 13.18
CA ALA A 30 3.38 12.44 13.29
C ALA A 30 3.03 13.00 11.92
N SER A 31 4.00 13.04 11.02
CA SER A 31 3.76 13.51 9.65
C SER A 31 2.77 12.61 8.92
N ASP A 32 2.87 11.29 9.14
CA ASP A 32 1.94 10.36 8.52
C ASP A 32 0.52 10.58 9.02
N GLN A 33 0.37 10.80 10.32
CA GLN A 33 -0.95 11.06 10.89
C GLN A 33 -1.52 12.37 10.37
N TRP A 34 -0.67 13.37 10.26
CA TRP A 34 -1.07 14.66 9.73
C TRP A 34 -1.55 14.52 8.27
N LEU A 35 -0.82 13.75 7.48
CA LEU A 35 -1.19 13.54 6.09
C LEU A 35 -2.51 12.80 5.99
N ALA A 36 -2.71 11.77 6.81
CA ALA A 36 -3.98 11.05 6.82
C ALA A 36 -5.13 11.97 7.17
N ARG A 37 -4.91 12.89 8.12
CA ARG A 37 -5.94 13.87 8.47
C ARG A 37 -6.23 14.80 7.28
N HIS A 38 -5.19 15.14 6.53
CA HIS A 38 -5.37 15.95 5.33
C HIS A 38 -6.20 15.25 4.28
N PHE A 39 -5.99 13.95 4.10
CA PHE A 39 -6.83 13.19 3.19
C PHE A 39 -8.29 13.27 3.59
N TYR A 40 -8.54 13.19 4.89
CA TYR A 40 -9.90 13.31 5.38
C TYR A 40 -10.49 14.69 5.08
N GLN A 41 -9.70 15.73 5.31
CA GLN A 41 -10.14 17.10 5.07
C GLN A 41 -10.42 17.34 3.59
N ASP A 42 -9.66 16.69 2.73
CA ASP A 42 -9.85 16.80 1.29
C ASP A 42 -10.93 15.87 0.76
N ALA A 43 -11.65 15.21 1.66
CA ALA A 43 -12.75 14.33 1.33
C ALA A 43 -12.34 13.15 0.45
N VAL A 44 -11.11 12.65 0.62
CA VAL A 44 -10.68 11.45 -0.07
C VAL A 44 -11.35 10.25 0.56
N PRO A 45 -12.12 9.46 -0.20
CA PRO A 45 -12.76 8.28 0.39
C PRO A 45 -11.74 7.30 0.92
N LEU A 46 -12.06 6.65 2.03
CA LEU A 46 -11.16 5.66 2.60
C LEU A 46 -10.85 4.56 1.60
N GLU A 47 -11.85 4.17 0.81
CA GLU A 47 -11.65 3.15 -0.22
C GLU A 47 -10.60 3.55 -1.24
N THR A 48 -10.57 4.83 -1.58
CA THR A 48 -9.55 5.32 -2.51
C THR A 48 -8.16 5.21 -1.90
N VAL A 49 -8.03 5.57 -0.63
CA VAL A 49 -6.74 5.45 0.04
C VAL A 49 -6.32 3.99 0.11
N GLU A 50 -7.21 3.11 0.49
CA GLU A 50 -6.88 1.69 0.57
C GLU A 50 -6.46 1.16 -0.80
N THR A 51 -7.20 1.51 -1.83
CA THR A 51 -6.86 1.06 -3.19
C THR A 51 -5.48 1.57 -3.59
N ALA A 52 -5.17 2.80 -3.24
CA ALA A 52 -3.86 3.38 -3.55
C ALA A 52 -2.73 2.65 -2.82
N LEU A 53 -2.95 2.31 -1.56
CA LEU A 53 -1.95 1.57 -0.80
C LEU A 53 -1.71 0.20 -1.42
N LEU A 54 -2.77 -0.48 -1.79
CA LEU A 54 -2.65 -1.80 -2.41
C LEU A 54 -1.98 -1.71 -3.77
N LEU A 55 -2.40 -0.78 -4.60
CA LEU A 55 -1.86 -0.65 -5.95
C LEU A 55 -0.40 -0.24 -5.93
N GLY A 56 -0.07 0.75 -5.12
CA GLY A 56 1.32 1.20 -5.02
C GLY A 56 2.23 0.10 -4.50
N SER A 57 1.76 -0.67 -3.53
CA SER A 57 2.54 -1.78 -2.99
C SER A 57 2.71 -2.88 -4.02
N LEU A 58 1.65 -3.21 -4.74
CA LEU A 58 1.74 -4.26 -5.76
C LEU A 58 2.70 -3.86 -6.86
N ARG A 59 2.68 -2.60 -7.28
CA ARG A 59 3.59 -2.13 -8.33
C ARG A 59 5.05 -2.29 -7.93
N ARG A 60 5.34 -2.18 -6.65
CA ARG A 60 6.71 -2.39 -6.17
C ARG A 60 7.13 -3.86 -6.26
N LEU A 61 6.20 -4.76 -5.99
CA LEU A 61 6.50 -6.18 -5.91
C LEU A 61 6.58 -6.86 -7.27
N ILE A 62 5.89 -6.32 -8.28
CA ILE A 62 5.84 -6.98 -9.57
C ILE A 62 6.85 -6.40 -10.57
N ARG A 63 7.80 -5.62 -10.10
CA ARG A 63 8.83 -5.08 -10.98
C ARG A 63 9.68 -6.21 -11.55
N PRO A 64 10.24 -6.01 -12.75
CA PRO A 64 11.12 -7.04 -13.31
C PRO A 64 12.30 -7.32 -12.39
N ALA A 65 12.77 -8.57 -12.43
CA ALA A 65 13.84 -9.01 -11.53
C ALA A 65 15.12 -8.21 -11.71
N GLU A 66 15.38 -7.75 -12.91
CA GLU A 66 16.61 -7.00 -13.19
C GLU A 66 16.51 -5.53 -12.83
N SER A 67 15.36 -5.07 -12.38
CA SER A 67 15.21 -3.68 -11.96
C SER A 67 16.02 -3.43 -10.70
N PRO A 68 16.57 -2.22 -10.55
CA PRO A 68 17.27 -1.89 -9.30
C PRO A 68 16.35 -2.02 -8.11
N ARG A 69 16.92 -2.42 -6.98
CA ARG A 69 16.14 -2.55 -5.75
C ARG A 69 15.65 -1.18 -5.31
N LEU A 70 14.40 -1.11 -4.92
CA LEU A 70 13.82 0.12 -4.40
C LEU A 70 14.16 0.28 -2.93
N ALA A 71 14.36 1.53 -2.52
CA ALA A 71 14.51 1.82 -1.10
C ALA A 71 13.19 1.52 -0.38
N PRO A 72 13.26 1.19 0.91
CA PRO A 72 12.03 0.99 1.68
C PRO A 72 11.18 2.26 1.69
N ILE A 73 9.88 2.06 1.83
CA ILE A 73 8.95 3.17 1.94
C ILE A 73 9.20 3.85 3.30
N ARG A 74 9.30 5.16 3.29
CA ARG A 74 9.60 5.89 4.51
C ARG A 74 8.42 6.64 5.09
N SER A 75 7.41 6.92 4.28
CA SER A 75 6.27 7.67 4.77
C SER A 75 5.05 7.41 3.91
N LEU A 76 3.91 7.73 4.50
CA LEU A 76 2.63 7.62 3.80
C LEU A 76 2.61 8.49 2.54
N ALA A 77 3.38 9.55 2.52
CA ALA A 77 3.44 10.45 1.36
C ALA A 77 3.87 9.74 0.09
N TYR A 78 4.55 8.61 0.22
CA TYR A 78 4.93 7.81 -0.94
C TYR A 78 3.73 7.48 -1.83
N PHE A 79 2.55 7.33 -1.21
CA PHE A 79 1.35 6.89 -1.93
C PHE A 79 0.50 8.04 -2.47
N ARG A 80 0.89 9.29 -2.20
CA ARG A 80 0.09 10.43 -2.67
C ARG A 80 -0.11 10.43 -4.19
N PRO A 81 0.92 10.20 -5.00
CA PRO A 81 0.70 10.19 -6.45
C PRO A 81 -0.30 9.13 -6.89
N VAL A 82 -0.33 7.98 -6.20
CA VAL A 82 -1.27 6.93 -6.55
C VAL A 82 -2.69 7.34 -6.17
N ILE A 83 -2.83 8.01 -5.02
CA ILE A 83 -4.14 8.52 -4.63
C ILE A 83 -4.65 9.51 -5.67
N GLU A 84 -3.78 10.41 -6.12
CA GLU A 84 -4.16 11.40 -7.12
C GLU A 84 -4.53 10.73 -8.44
N GLU A 85 -3.78 9.73 -8.82
CA GLU A 85 -4.09 8.94 -10.01
C GLU A 85 -5.50 8.35 -9.94
N LEU A 86 -5.85 7.78 -8.80
CA LEU A 86 -7.14 7.14 -8.61
C LEU A 86 -8.28 8.17 -8.51
N GLN A 87 -7.98 9.36 -8.03
CA GLN A 87 -8.99 10.41 -8.01
C GLN A 87 -9.33 10.87 -9.44
N GLU A 88 -8.33 10.89 -10.30
CA GLU A 88 -8.55 11.26 -11.69
C GLU A 88 -9.18 10.14 -12.50
N ASN A 89 -8.83 8.90 -12.17
CA ASN A 89 -9.34 7.72 -12.87
C ASN A 89 -9.81 6.71 -11.83
N PRO A 90 -11.04 6.86 -11.35
CA PRO A 90 -11.55 5.97 -10.31
C PRO A 90 -11.54 4.51 -10.76
N ALA A 91 -11.16 3.63 -9.85
CA ALA A 91 -11.11 2.21 -10.13
C ALA A 91 -12.51 1.59 -10.09
N PRO A 92 -12.69 0.47 -10.79
CA PRO A 92 -13.95 -0.26 -10.70
C PRO A 92 -14.21 -0.71 -9.25
N GLU A 93 -15.47 -0.96 -8.97
CA GLU A 93 -15.90 -1.24 -7.60
C GLU A 93 -15.20 -2.44 -6.99
N ASN A 94 -14.95 -3.48 -7.77
CA ASN A 94 -14.33 -4.70 -7.23
C ASN A 94 -12.82 -4.74 -7.42
N TYR A 95 -12.22 -3.65 -7.86
CA TYR A 95 -10.79 -3.63 -8.13
C TYR A 95 -9.98 -3.80 -6.84
N ARG A 96 -10.48 -3.26 -5.74
CA ARG A 96 -9.79 -3.36 -4.46
C ARG A 96 -9.63 -4.80 -4.00
N ASP A 97 -10.69 -5.61 -4.16
CA ASP A 97 -10.60 -7.02 -3.81
C ASP A 97 -9.61 -7.76 -4.70
N TYR A 98 -9.61 -7.44 -5.98
CA TYR A 98 -8.64 -8.00 -6.92
C TYR A 98 -7.22 -7.67 -6.47
N LEU A 99 -6.97 -6.43 -6.10
CA LEU A 99 -5.64 -6.02 -5.66
C LEU A 99 -5.22 -6.73 -4.38
N ARG A 100 -6.15 -6.94 -3.46
CA ARG A 100 -5.83 -7.67 -2.23
C ARG A 100 -5.34 -9.08 -2.53
N LEU A 101 -6.02 -9.75 -3.43
CA LEU A 101 -5.62 -11.10 -3.80
C LEU A 101 -4.28 -11.11 -4.51
N LYS A 102 -4.06 -10.18 -5.42
CA LYS A 102 -2.79 -10.11 -6.15
C LYS A 102 -1.64 -9.79 -5.22
N LEU A 103 -1.85 -8.85 -4.30
CA LEU A 103 -0.81 -8.48 -3.37
C LEU A 103 -0.47 -9.64 -2.43
N ARG A 104 -1.49 -10.32 -1.93
CA ARG A 104 -1.27 -11.47 -1.06
C ARG A 104 -0.45 -12.53 -1.77
N GLY A 105 -0.79 -12.82 -3.01
CA GLY A 105 -0.03 -13.80 -3.80
C GLY A 105 1.39 -13.37 -4.03
N ALA A 106 1.61 -12.09 -4.34
CA ALA A 106 2.96 -11.59 -4.57
C ALA A 106 3.80 -11.63 -3.30
N MET A 107 3.18 -11.37 -2.15
CA MET A 107 3.92 -11.39 -0.88
C MET A 107 4.29 -12.79 -0.46
N GLN A 108 3.54 -13.80 -0.89
CA GLN A 108 3.81 -15.18 -0.51
C GLN A 108 4.80 -15.87 -1.41
N LYS A 109 5.10 -15.28 -2.55
CA LYS A 109 6.06 -15.88 -3.47
C LYS A 109 7.48 -15.65 -2.99
N PRO A 110 8.35 -16.66 -3.11
CA PRO A 110 9.76 -16.42 -2.80
C PRO A 110 10.35 -15.44 -3.78
N PRO A 111 11.42 -14.76 -3.39
CA PRO A 111 12.11 -13.87 -4.32
C PRO A 111 12.57 -14.64 -5.56
N ALA A 112 12.59 -13.94 -6.69
CA ALA A 112 12.93 -14.59 -7.95
C ALA A 112 14.31 -15.23 -7.94
N ASP A 113 15.28 -14.58 -7.30
CA ASP A 113 16.61 -15.13 -7.25
C ASP A 113 16.66 -16.41 -6.43
N VAL A 114 15.88 -16.49 -5.35
CA VAL A 114 15.81 -17.71 -4.56
C VAL A 114 15.21 -18.83 -5.39
N GLN A 115 14.17 -18.53 -6.13
CA GLN A 115 13.55 -19.54 -6.98
C GLN A 115 14.51 -20.04 -8.04
N LYS A 116 15.25 -19.14 -8.65
CA LYS A 116 16.21 -19.52 -9.65
C LYS A 116 17.28 -20.44 -9.07
N ASN A 117 17.77 -20.09 -7.90
CA ASN A 117 18.81 -20.90 -7.28
C ASN A 117 18.32 -22.30 -6.98
N THR A 118 17.14 -22.38 -6.42
CA THR A 118 16.56 -23.68 -6.11
C THR A 118 16.42 -24.50 -7.37
N PHE A 119 15.90 -23.88 -8.39
CA PHE A 119 15.66 -24.58 -9.63
C PHE A 119 16.97 -25.02 -10.28
N SER A 120 17.95 -24.15 -10.30
CA SER A 120 19.18 -24.49 -10.98
C SER A 120 19.97 -25.55 -10.23
N ASP A 121 19.76 -25.66 -8.94
CA ASP A 121 20.45 -26.68 -8.18
C ASP A 121 19.98 -28.07 -8.50
N ASP A 122 18.84 -28.18 -9.07
CA ASP A 122 18.26 -29.48 -9.29
C ASP A 122 18.95 -30.24 -10.37
N ARG A 123 19.48 -29.57 -11.29
CA ARG A 123 20.15 -30.26 -12.36
C ARG A 123 20.18 -31.70 -12.31
#